data_49331574c52aa55932d4f0bd4f154475
#
_entry.id   49331574c52aa55932d4f0bd4f154475
#
_cell.length_a   1.000
_cell.length_b   1.000
_cell.length_c   1.000
_cell.angle_alpha   90.00
_cell.angle_beta   90.00
_cell.angle_gamma   90.00
#
_symmetry.space_group_name_H-M   'P 1'
#
loop_
_entity.id
_entity.type
_entity.pdbx_description
1 polymer ?
#
loop_
_entity_poly.entity_id
_entity_poly.type
_entity_poly.pdbx_seq_one_letter_code
_entity_poly.pdbx_strand_id
1 'polypeptide(L)'
;PTLIQGDAIGDYTLWLRKKLLEKNIQSEIFAGVENNETQNLAHSFDELEGLTHRSKNTLLLYHVAQASTCAQFILDRAEPLGLIFHNFTPPEQLINWDGALAGDLLRAERELKQLAERAEIAICDSSYNASKLNRLGLTNTSVVPLPIRINKPLSVVKPSDDPTILFVGRIAPNKAFQDIIAAAVLLRTKIPNVKVRFVGDTSFTSYYSY
;
A
#
# COMPACT_ATOMS: atom_id res chain seq x y z
N PRO A 1 -2.51 -5.80 9.76
CA PRO A 1 -2.57 -5.90 8.30
C PRO A 1 -3.70 -6.80 7.86
N THR A 2 -4.37 -6.40 6.78
CA THR A 2 -5.46 -7.15 6.14
C THR A 2 -4.97 -7.75 4.83
N LEU A 3 -5.41 -8.94 4.50
CA LEU A 3 -5.24 -9.53 3.18
C LEU A 3 -6.55 -9.36 2.40
N ILE A 4 -6.54 -8.51 1.37
CA ILE A 4 -7.71 -8.22 0.53
C ILE A 4 -7.31 -8.38 -0.92
N GLN A 5 -8.01 -9.25 -1.64
CA GLN A 5 -7.81 -9.40 -3.08
C GLN A 5 -8.38 -8.18 -3.82
N GLY A 6 -7.65 -7.69 -4.84
CA GLY A 6 -7.98 -6.44 -5.52
C GLY A 6 -7.43 -5.18 -4.84
N ASP A 7 -6.87 -5.29 -3.63
CA ASP A 7 -6.02 -4.27 -3.05
C ASP A 7 -4.57 -4.46 -3.51
N ALA A 8 -3.86 -3.37 -3.78
CA ALA A 8 -2.50 -3.43 -4.32
C ALA A 8 -1.53 -4.22 -3.44
N ILE A 9 -1.65 -4.10 -2.11
CA ILE A 9 -0.78 -4.79 -1.15
C ILE A 9 -1.17 -6.26 -1.04
N GLY A 10 -2.46 -6.57 -0.99
CA GLY A 10 -2.97 -7.94 -0.97
C GLY A 10 -2.54 -8.71 -2.22
N ASP A 11 -2.75 -8.13 -3.40
CA ASP A 11 -2.35 -8.73 -4.67
C ASP A 11 -0.83 -8.91 -4.76
N TYR A 12 -0.04 -7.95 -4.24
CA TYR A 12 1.42 -8.08 -4.17
C TYR A 12 1.84 -9.22 -3.25
N THR A 13 1.23 -9.33 -2.08
CA THR A 13 1.51 -10.40 -1.11
C THR A 13 1.29 -11.77 -1.73
N LEU A 14 0.14 -11.98 -2.38
CA LEU A 14 -0.19 -13.23 -3.07
C LEU A 14 0.77 -13.51 -4.25
N TRP A 15 1.12 -12.50 -5.02
CA TRP A 15 2.09 -12.60 -6.11
C TRP A 15 3.47 -12.99 -5.58
N LEU A 16 3.93 -12.34 -4.51
CA LEU A 16 5.24 -12.61 -3.92
C LEU A 16 5.32 -14.06 -3.39
N ARG A 17 4.30 -14.49 -2.63
CA ARG A 17 4.21 -15.89 -2.18
C ARG A 17 4.34 -16.86 -3.35
N LYS A 18 3.57 -16.63 -4.42
CA LYS A 18 3.64 -17.46 -5.63
C LYS A 18 5.07 -17.50 -6.20
N LYS A 19 5.75 -16.34 -6.29
CA LYS A 19 7.13 -16.27 -6.81
C LYS A 19 8.15 -16.98 -5.93
N LEU A 20 8.00 -16.94 -4.63
CA LEU A 20 8.85 -17.68 -3.69
C LEU A 20 8.65 -19.19 -3.84
N LEU A 21 7.41 -19.65 -3.92
CA LEU A 21 7.10 -21.06 -4.13
C LEU A 21 7.62 -21.58 -5.49
N GLU A 22 7.55 -20.78 -6.56
CA GLU A 22 8.16 -21.10 -7.87
C GLU A 22 9.68 -21.27 -7.80
N LYS A 23 10.32 -20.71 -6.77
CA LYS A 23 11.76 -20.85 -6.47
C LYS A 23 12.07 -21.91 -5.42
N ASN A 24 11.09 -22.73 -5.05
CA ASN A 24 11.20 -23.74 -3.97
C ASN A 24 11.48 -23.12 -2.59
N ILE A 25 11.10 -21.89 -2.36
CA ILE A 25 11.16 -21.22 -1.06
C ILE A 25 9.78 -21.33 -0.42
N GLN A 26 9.71 -22.07 0.70
CA GLN A 26 8.47 -22.16 1.48
C GLN A 26 8.04 -20.80 1.96
N SER A 27 6.76 -20.46 1.80
CA SER A 27 6.23 -19.15 2.15
C SER A 27 4.79 -19.27 2.60
N GLU A 28 4.51 -18.76 3.80
CA GLU A 28 3.18 -18.67 4.37
C GLU A 28 2.81 -17.21 4.63
N ILE A 29 1.52 -16.91 4.55
CA ILE A 29 0.97 -15.55 4.78
C ILE A 29 0.24 -15.57 6.11
N PHE A 30 0.46 -14.51 6.90
CA PHE A 30 -0.26 -14.27 8.14
C PHE A 30 -0.97 -12.91 8.06
N ALA A 31 -2.26 -12.88 8.39
CA ALA A 31 -3.07 -11.66 8.33
C ALA A 31 -4.06 -11.61 9.51
N GLY A 32 -4.37 -10.41 9.99
CA GLY A 32 -5.31 -10.22 11.10
C GLY A 32 -6.78 -10.23 10.67
N VAL A 33 -7.06 -9.83 9.44
CA VAL A 33 -8.41 -9.77 8.86
C VAL A 33 -8.33 -10.22 7.40
N GLU A 34 -9.25 -11.07 7.02
CA GLU A 34 -9.40 -11.59 5.66
C GLU A 34 -10.80 -11.28 5.13
N ASN A 35 -10.95 -11.10 3.85
CA ASN A 35 -12.26 -11.07 3.22
C ASN A 35 -12.65 -12.49 2.74
N ASN A 36 -13.90 -12.65 2.30
CA ASN A 36 -14.42 -13.95 1.85
C ASN A 36 -13.62 -14.58 0.70
N GLU A 37 -12.94 -13.77 -0.12
CA GLU A 37 -12.17 -14.23 -1.28
C GLU A 37 -10.76 -14.70 -0.90
N THR A 38 -10.21 -14.21 0.22
CA THR A 38 -8.90 -14.57 0.73
C THR A 38 -8.96 -15.54 1.90
N GLN A 39 -10.16 -15.96 2.31
CA GLN A 39 -10.36 -16.96 3.33
C GLN A 39 -9.61 -18.26 2.96
N ASN A 40 -8.81 -18.76 3.89
CA ASN A 40 -7.90 -19.90 3.72
C ASN A 40 -6.61 -19.62 2.88
N LEU A 41 -6.33 -18.38 2.49
CA LEU A 41 -5.07 -18.01 1.84
C LEU A 41 -4.02 -17.51 2.84
N ALA A 42 -4.43 -17.18 4.06
CA ALA A 42 -3.57 -16.71 5.12
C ALA A 42 -3.89 -17.45 6.45
N HIS A 43 -2.92 -17.48 7.33
CA HIS A 43 -3.05 -17.91 8.71
C HIS A 43 -3.33 -16.71 9.61
N SER A 44 -3.91 -16.95 10.79
CA SER A 44 -4.09 -15.92 11.81
C SER A 44 -2.77 -15.54 12.49
N PHE A 45 -2.73 -14.41 13.19
CA PHE A 45 -1.56 -14.05 14.00
C PHE A 45 -1.39 -14.97 15.22
N ASP A 46 -2.48 -15.51 15.75
CA ASP A 46 -2.43 -16.47 16.87
C ASP A 46 -1.69 -17.76 16.44
N GLU A 47 -1.88 -18.18 15.18
CA GLU A 47 -1.12 -19.31 14.60
C GLU A 47 0.37 -18.97 14.44
N LEU A 48 0.72 -17.74 14.06
CA LEU A 48 2.11 -17.28 14.00
C LEU A 48 2.74 -17.25 15.41
N GLU A 49 1.99 -16.85 16.43
CA GLU A 49 2.43 -16.87 17.81
C GLU A 49 2.72 -18.30 18.26
N GLY A 50 1.85 -19.25 17.88
CA GLY A 50 2.00 -20.69 18.17
C GLY A 50 3.19 -21.35 17.45
N LEU A 51 3.70 -20.77 16.36
CA LEU A 51 4.90 -21.24 15.69
C LEU A 51 6.14 -20.91 16.52
N THR A 52 6.48 -21.79 17.44
CA THR A 52 7.59 -21.63 18.41
C THR A 52 8.98 -21.76 17.80
N HIS A 53 9.08 -22.03 16.52
CA HIS A 53 10.35 -22.31 15.86
C HIS A 53 11.05 -21.01 15.46
N ARG A 54 11.85 -20.48 16.37
CA ARG A 54 12.87 -19.45 16.10
C ARG A 54 13.97 -20.05 15.20
N SER A 55 13.60 -20.42 14.00
CA SER A 55 14.56 -20.98 13.05
C SER A 55 15.35 -19.84 12.41
N LYS A 56 16.67 -19.91 12.47
CA LYS A 56 17.55 -19.00 11.70
C LYS A 56 17.35 -19.11 10.19
N ASN A 57 16.61 -20.11 9.73
CA ASN A 57 16.27 -20.33 8.33
C ASN A 57 14.91 -19.71 7.95
N THR A 58 14.28 -18.98 8.87
CA THR A 58 13.00 -18.29 8.63
C THR A 58 13.25 -16.80 8.59
N LEU A 59 12.73 -16.14 7.55
CA LEU A 59 12.72 -14.68 7.41
C LEU A 59 11.28 -14.19 7.54
N LEU A 60 11.03 -13.25 8.44
CA LEU A 60 9.78 -12.53 8.50
C LEU A 60 9.81 -11.40 7.46
N LEU A 61 8.86 -11.38 6.53
CA LEU A 61 8.65 -10.29 5.58
C LEU A 61 7.41 -9.51 5.99
N TYR A 62 7.60 -8.33 6.56
CA TYR A 62 6.52 -7.51 7.08
C TYR A 62 6.15 -6.39 6.11
N HIS A 63 4.88 -6.40 5.63
CA HIS A 63 4.32 -5.34 4.79
C HIS A 63 3.96 -4.12 5.63
N VAL A 64 4.60 -3.00 5.36
CA VAL A 64 4.46 -1.74 6.12
C VAL A 64 3.78 -0.70 5.24
N ALA A 65 2.49 -0.40 5.55
CA ALA A 65 1.67 0.55 4.81
C ALA A 65 0.83 1.47 5.72
N GLN A 66 0.71 1.12 7.00
CA GLN A 66 -0.05 1.85 8.01
C GLN A 66 0.38 1.38 9.41
N ALA A 67 -0.07 2.08 10.46
CA ALA A 67 0.09 1.59 11.82
C ALA A 67 -0.66 0.27 12.03
N SER A 68 -0.08 -0.62 12.82
CA SER A 68 -0.69 -1.92 13.08
C SER A 68 -0.30 -2.44 14.46
N THR A 69 -1.25 -3.06 15.14
CA THR A 69 -0.99 -3.82 16.37
C THR A 69 0.04 -4.94 16.17
N CYS A 70 0.20 -5.40 14.93
CA CYS A 70 1.21 -6.39 14.58
C CYS A 70 2.64 -5.87 14.60
N ALA A 71 2.86 -4.56 14.51
CA ALA A 71 4.22 -4.01 14.50
C ALA A 71 4.97 -4.36 15.79
N GLN A 72 4.33 -4.19 16.96
CA GLN A 72 4.94 -4.57 18.24
C GLN A 72 5.19 -6.07 18.32
N PHE A 73 4.21 -6.90 17.92
CA PHE A 73 4.37 -8.34 17.87
C PHE A 73 5.58 -8.78 17.01
N ILE A 74 5.76 -8.18 15.82
CA ILE A 74 6.89 -8.45 14.94
C ILE A 74 8.22 -7.97 15.55
N LEU A 75 8.22 -6.83 16.25
CA LEU A 75 9.41 -6.30 16.92
C LEU A 75 9.90 -7.22 18.06
N ASP A 76 8.98 -7.89 18.74
CA ASP A 76 9.30 -8.79 19.87
C ASP A 76 9.79 -10.18 19.43
N ARG A 77 9.71 -10.49 18.13
CA ARG A 77 10.18 -11.78 17.60
C ARG A 77 11.68 -11.79 17.34
N ALA A 78 12.27 -12.99 17.34
CA ALA A 78 13.72 -13.17 17.20
C ALA A 78 14.17 -13.55 15.79
N GLU A 79 13.24 -13.88 14.88
CA GLU A 79 13.57 -14.23 13.51
C GLU A 79 14.15 -13.03 12.76
N PRO A 80 15.04 -13.22 11.77
CA PRO A 80 15.44 -12.17 10.85
C PRO A 80 14.23 -11.44 10.25
N LEU A 81 14.30 -10.10 10.18
CA LEU A 81 13.21 -9.26 9.67
C LEU A 81 13.60 -8.57 8.36
N GLY A 82 12.77 -8.74 7.36
CA GLY A 82 12.75 -7.92 6.16
C GLY A 82 11.48 -7.06 6.12
N LEU A 83 11.58 -5.86 5.59
CA LEU A 83 10.44 -4.97 5.38
C LEU A 83 10.05 -4.94 3.91
N ILE A 84 8.75 -4.86 3.64
CA ILE A 84 8.21 -4.49 2.34
C ILE A 84 7.48 -3.17 2.56
N PHE A 85 8.09 -2.08 2.13
CA PHE A 85 7.66 -0.73 2.50
C PHE A 85 6.90 -0.04 1.38
N HIS A 86 5.60 0.22 1.63
CA HIS A 86 4.65 0.83 0.70
C HIS A 86 4.45 2.33 0.90
N ASN A 87 5.16 2.93 1.89
CA ASN A 87 5.03 4.32 2.30
C ASN A 87 3.69 4.65 3.01
N PHE A 88 3.62 5.86 3.55
CA PHE A 88 2.43 6.41 4.22
C PHE A 88 2.05 7.73 3.58
N THR A 89 0.73 8.03 3.56
CA THR A 89 0.26 9.39 3.29
C THR A 89 0.75 10.30 4.41
N PRO A 90 1.35 11.47 4.10
CA PRO A 90 1.75 12.43 5.12
C PRO A 90 0.54 12.84 6.00
N PRO A 91 0.65 12.77 7.34
CA PRO A 91 -0.48 13.04 8.25
C PRO A 91 -1.08 14.43 8.07
N GLU A 92 -0.25 15.42 7.73
CA GLU A 92 -0.65 16.81 7.50
C GLU A 92 -1.63 16.98 6.34
N GLN A 93 -1.67 16.05 5.40
CA GLN A 93 -2.63 16.05 4.30
C GLN A 93 -4.02 15.58 4.71
N LEU A 94 -4.15 14.94 5.86
CA LEU A 94 -5.39 14.33 6.33
C LEU A 94 -5.93 14.94 7.63
N ILE A 95 -5.11 15.64 8.41
CA ILE A 95 -5.47 16.08 9.76
C ILE A 95 -6.73 16.95 9.81
N ASN A 96 -6.98 17.75 8.79
CA ASN A 96 -8.16 18.61 8.71
C ASN A 96 -9.44 17.87 8.27
N TRP A 97 -9.30 16.60 7.84
CA TRP A 97 -10.38 15.79 7.30
C TRP A 97 -10.68 14.57 8.17
N ASP A 98 -9.65 13.98 8.72
CA ASP A 98 -9.72 12.81 9.58
C ASP A 98 -8.53 12.82 10.56
N GLY A 99 -8.76 13.39 11.72
CA GLY A 99 -7.74 13.50 12.77
C GLY A 99 -7.35 12.13 13.37
N ALA A 100 -8.26 11.16 13.39
CA ALA A 100 -7.98 9.81 13.88
C ALA A 100 -7.02 9.09 12.93
N LEU A 101 -7.30 9.12 11.63
CA LEU A 101 -6.41 8.54 10.61
C LEU A 101 -5.05 9.25 10.59
N ALA A 102 -5.02 10.59 10.73
CA ALA A 102 -3.76 11.33 10.84
C ALA A 102 -2.95 10.89 12.07
N GLY A 103 -3.61 10.65 13.22
CA GLY A 103 -2.98 10.10 14.42
C GLY A 103 -2.39 8.69 14.20
N ASP A 104 -3.11 7.84 13.48
CA ASP A 104 -2.62 6.51 13.11
C ASP A 104 -1.40 6.58 12.19
N LEU A 105 -1.37 7.51 11.24
CA LEU A 105 -0.22 7.72 10.37
C LEU A 105 1.01 8.22 11.15
N LEU A 106 0.84 9.10 12.13
CA LEU A 106 1.91 9.50 13.04
C LEU A 106 2.44 8.33 13.88
N ARG A 107 1.54 7.42 14.28
CA ARG A 107 1.96 6.17 14.95
C ARG A 107 2.74 5.29 13.99
N ALA A 108 2.29 5.12 12.75
CA ALA A 108 2.98 4.35 11.72
C ALA A 108 4.41 4.84 11.47
N GLU A 109 4.64 6.15 11.50
CA GLU A 109 5.99 6.71 11.33
C GLU A 109 6.92 6.38 12.50
N ARG A 110 6.40 6.36 13.73
CA ARG A 110 7.18 5.93 14.92
C ARG A 110 7.48 4.43 14.87
N GLU A 111 6.50 3.61 14.53
CA GLU A 111 6.67 2.17 14.35
C GLU A 111 7.70 1.87 13.24
N LEU A 112 7.65 2.59 12.12
CA LEU A 112 8.59 2.44 11.02
C LEU A 112 10.04 2.65 11.46
N LYS A 113 10.29 3.62 12.33
CA LYS A 113 11.65 3.86 12.87
C LYS A 113 12.17 2.63 13.62
N GLN A 114 11.37 2.08 14.53
CA GLN A 114 11.73 0.89 15.31
C GLN A 114 11.92 -0.34 14.41
N LEU A 115 11.02 -0.50 13.42
CA LEU A 115 11.12 -1.58 12.45
C LEU A 115 12.38 -1.46 11.58
N ALA A 116 12.74 -0.25 11.16
CA ALA A 116 13.95 -0.01 10.36
C ALA A 116 15.23 -0.26 11.16
N GLU A 117 15.25 0.04 12.46
CA GLU A 117 16.38 -0.26 13.35
C GLU A 117 16.59 -1.76 13.53
N ARG A 118 15.53 -2.57 13.48
CA ARG A 118 15.59 -4.02 13.66
C ARG A 118 15.76 -4.80 12.37
N ALA A 119 15.30 -4.26 11.25
CA ALA A 119 15.28 -4.99 9.97
C ALA A 119 16.69 -5.10 9.36
N GLU A 120 16.95 -6.23 8.71
CA GLU A 120 18.22 -6.49 8.02
C GLU A 120 18.18 -6.06 6.54
N ILE A 121 16.98 -6.04 5.95
CA ILE A 121 16.75 -5.74 4.53
C ILE A 121 15.38 -5.10 4.34
N ALA A 122 15.25 -4.30 3.29
CA ALA A 122 13.93 -3.84 2.84
C ALA A 122 13.77 -3.89 1.33
N ILE A 123 12.55 -4.22 0.91
CA ILE A 123 12.03 -4.06 -0.44
C ILE A 123 11.14 -2.82 -0.45
N CYS A 124 11.35 -1.92 -1.40
CA CYS A 124 10.62 -0.66 -1.52
C CYS A 124 9.98 -0.55 -2.90
N ASP A 125 8.78 0.00 -2.99
CA ASP A 125 8.07 0.16 -4.27
C ASP A 125 8.72 1.19 -5.18
N SER A 126 9.56 2.08 -4.62
CA SER A 126 10.22 3.16 -5.34
C SER A 126 11.52 3.60 -4.67
N SER A 127 12.37 4.31 -5.42
CA SER A 127 13.57 4.95 -4.87
C SER A 127 13.24 6.02 -3.81
N TYR A 128 12.08 6.67 -3.90
CA TYR A 128 11.58 7.58 -2.88
C TYR A 128 11.38 6.86 -1.55
N ASN A 129 10.73 5.70 -1.57
CA ASN A 129 10.52 4.88 -0.38
C ASN A 129 11.84 4.37 0.21
N ALA A 130 12.76 3.90 -0.65
CA ALA A 130 14.10 3.48 -0.23
C ALA A 130 14.86 4.63 0.45
N SER A 131 14.80 5.85 -0.11
CA SER A 131 15.43 7.02 0.50
C SER A 131 14.87 7.36 1.88
N LYS A 132 13.58 7.10 2.14
CA LYS A 132 12.98 7.28 3.48
C LYS A 132 13.58 6.30 4.49
N LEU A 133 13.70 5.02 4.15
CA LEU A 133 14.32 4.01 5.02
C LEU A 133 15.81 4.26 5.22
N ASN A 134 16.53 4.67 4.17
CA ASN A 134 17.95 4.99 4.28
C ASN A 134 18.21 6.12 5.29
N ARG A 135 17.33 7.13 5.33
CA ARG A 135 17.41 8.21 6.34
C ARG A 135 17.15 7.72 7.77
N LEU A 136 16.45 6.59 7.92
CA LEU A 136 16.24 5.92 9.21
C LEU A 136 17.36 4.93 9.59
N GLY A 137 18.40 4.81 8.72
CA GLY A 137 19.56 3.95 8.97
C GLY A 137 19.49 2.57 8.29
N LEU A 138 18.36 2.16 7.72
CA LEU A 138 18.26 0.90 6.98
C LEU A 138 18.71 1.12 5.53
N THR A 139 19.99 0.88 5.27
CA THR A 139 20.61 1.12 3.94
C THR A 139 20.58 -0.09 3.01
N ASN A 140 20.38 -1.29 3.55
CA ASN A 140 20.22 -2.51 2.75
C ASN A 140 18.82 -2.56 2.13
N THR A 141 18.58 -1.73 1.11
CA THR A 141 17.29 -1.56 0.45
C THR A 141 17.37 -1.92 -1.03
N SER A 142 16.31 -2.56 -1.52
CA SER A 142 16.12 -2.87 -2.95
C SER A 142 14.83 -2.25 -3.46
N VAL A 143 14.86 -1.70 -4.67
CA VAL A 143 13.65 -1.15 -5.31
C VAL A 143 13.04 -2.20 -6.21
N VAL A 144 11.84 -2.64 -5.84
CA VAL A 144 11.02 -3.59 -6.63
C VAL A 144 9.63 -2.99 -6.77
N PRO A 145 9.29 -2.39 -7.91
CA PRO A 145 7.97 -1.82 -8.14
C PRO A 145 6.86 -2.86 -8.00
N LEU A 146 5.68 -2.39 -7.60
CA LEU A 146 4.49 -3.24 -7.52
C LEU A 146 4.21 -3.91 -8.87
N PRO A 147 3.95 -5.23 -8.91
CA PRO A 147 3.64 -5.91 -10.15
C PRO A 147 2.28 -5.47 -10.66
N ILE A 148 2.23 -4.98 -11.89
CA ILE A 148 0.99 -4.61 -12.55
C ILE A 148 0.62 -5.71 -13.52
N ARG A 149 -0.59 -6.29 -13.38
CA ARG A 149 -1.15 -7.20 -14.37
C ARG A 149 -1.75 -6.38 -15.49
N ILE A 150 -1.08 -6.37 -16.64
CA ILE A 150 -1.63 -5.74 -17.85
C ILE A 150 -2.51 -6.78 -18.54
N ASN A 151 -3.82 -6.66 -18.39
CA ASN A 151 -4.76 -7.41 -19.20
C ASN A 151 -4.79 -6.80 -20.61
N LYS A 152 -4.92 -7.63 -21.62
CA LYS A 152 -5.12 -7.13 -22.99
C LYS A 152 -6.36 -6.22 -23.01
N PRO A 153 -6.31 -5.07 -23.69
CA PRO A 153 -7.47 -4.21 -23.79
C PRO A 153 -8.63 -4.99 -24.40
N LEU A 154 -9.79 -4.88 -23.78
CA LEU A 154 -11.02 -5.59 -24.22
C LEU A 154 -11.47 -5.15 -25.61
N SER A 155 -11.12 -3.95 -26.03
CA SER A 155 -11.38 -3.39 -27.36
C SER A 155 -10.52 -2.15 -27.60
N VAL A 156 -10.29 -1.82 -28.87
CA VAL A 156 -9.74 -0.52 -29.23
C VAL A 156 -10.85 0.52 -29.03
N VAL A 157 -10.70 1.34 -27.99
CA VAL A 157 -11.61 2.47 -27.76
C VAL A 157 -11.33 3.50 -28.86
N LYS A 158 -12.33 3.82 -29.67
CA LYS A 158 -12.23 4.92 -30.63
C LYS A 158 -12.00 6.22 -29.85
N PRO A 159 -11.07 7.08 -30.29
CA PRO A 159 -10.93 8.40 -29.70
C PRO A 159 -12.29 9.12 -29.69
N SER A 160 -12.62 9.74 -28.58
CA SER A 160 -13.78 10.63 -28.51
C SER A 160 -13.41 11.97 -29.17
N ASP A 161 -14.36 12.57 -29.89
CA ASP A 161 -14.18 13.93 -30.41
C ASP A 161 -14.11 14.96 -29.29
N ASP A 162 -14.58 14.60 -28.08
CA ASP A 162 -14.51 15.45 -26.90
C ASP A 162 -13.27 15.09 -26.05
N PRO A 163 -12.34 16.02 -25.86
CA PRO A 163 -11.20 15.82 -24.96
C PRO A 163 -11.64 15.46 -23.55
N THR A 164 -11.11 14.39 -23.00
CA THR A 164 -11.47 13.92 -21.66
C THR A 164 -10.26 13.86 -20.77
N ILE A 165 -10.30 14.55 -19.63
CA ILE A 165 -9.34 14.40 -18.51
C ILE A 165 -9.81 13.21 -17.69
N LEU A 166 -8.99 12.16 -17.61
CA LEU A 166 -9.28 10.99 -16.80
C LEU A 166 -8.47 11.03 -15.53
N PHE A 167 -9.14 10.96 -14.39
CA PHE A 167 -8.53 10.68 -13.09
C PHE A 167 -8.92 9.27 -12.65
N VAL A 168 -7.94 8.47 -12.24
CA VAL A 168 -8.16 7.14 -11.66
C VAL A 168 -7.52 7.10 -10.28
N GLY A 169 -8.33 6.86 -9.26
CA GLY A 169 -7.87 6.79 -7.87
C GLY A 169 -8.99 7.06 -6.88
N ARG A 170 -8.74 6.73 -5.62
CA ARG A 170 -9.66 7.03 -4.53
C ARG A 170 -9.87 8.55 -4.39
N ILE A 171 -11.10 8.96 -4.18
CA ILE A 171 -11.43 10.37 -3.87
C ILE A 171 -11.05 10.63 -2.41
N ALA A 172 -9.89 11.25 -2.21
CA ALA A 172 -9.31 11.50 -0.90
C ALA A 172 -8.47 12.80 -0.92
N PRO A 173 -8.29 13.49 0.22
CA PRO A 173 -7.61 14.79 0.28
C PRO A 173 -6.23 14.80 -0.37
N ASN A 174 -5.44 13.76 -0.14
CA ASN A 174 -4.09 13.61 -0.71
C ASN A 174 -4.06 13.40 -2.23
N LYS A 175 -5.22 13.27 -2.88
CA LYS A 175 -5.34 13.15 -4.34
C LYS A 175 -5.79 14.46 -4.98
N ALA A 176 -6.22 15.44 -4.18
CA ALA A 176 -6.53 16.82 -4.58
C ALA A 176 -7.41 16.92 -5.85
N PHE A 177 -8.48 16.10 -5.93
CA PHE A 177 -9.31 16.06 -7.13
C PHE A 177 -9.99 17.41 -7.43
N GLN A 178 -10.21 18.28 -6.42
CA GLN A 178 -10.72 19.65 -6.59
C GLN A 178 -9.82 20.50 -7.50
N ASP A 179 -8.51 20.25 -7.49
CA ASP A 179 -7.57 20.98 -8.35
C ASP A 179 -7.78 20.60 -9.82
N ILE A 180 -8.16 19.34 -10.08
CA ILE A 180 -8.52 18.87 -11.43
C ILE A 180 -9.80 19.58 -11.89
N ILE A 181 -10.80 19.75 -11.01
CA ILE A 181 -12.03 20.46 -11.32
C ILE A 181 -11.72 21.93 -11.63
N ALA A 182 -10.93 22.60 -10.78
CA ALA A 182 -10.53 23.97 -11.00
C ALA A 182 -9.75 24.15 -12.32
N ALA A 183 -8.82 23.27 -12.61
CA ALA A 183 -8.08 23.26 -13.87
C ALA A 183 -9.01 23.04 -15.08
N ALA A 184 -9.99 22.16 -14.97
CA ALA A 184 -10.95 21.91 -16.04
C ALA A 184 -11.86 23.13 -16.29
N VAL A 185 -12.27 23.87 -15.25
CA VAL A 185 -13.01 25.12 -15.38
C VAL A 185 -12.22 26.14 -16.18
N LEU A 186 -10.93 26.30 -15.88
CA LEU A 186 -10.04 27.19 -16.62
C LEU A 186 -9.85 26.70 -18.07
N LEU A 187 -9.69 25.40 -18.27
CA LEU A 187 -9.48 24.83 -19.60
C LEU A 187 -10.68 25.01 -20.51
N ARG A 188 -11.92 25.01 -19.99
CA ARG A 188 -13.14 25.23 -20.77
C ARG A 188 -13.19 26.58 -21.51
N THR A 189 -12.43 27.56 -21.07
CA THR A 189 -12.29 28.83 -21.80
C THR A 189 -11.60 28.65 -23.15
N LYS A 190 -10.78 27.60 -23.31
CA LYS A 190 -10.03 27.28 -24.55
C LYS A 190 -10.58 26.05 -25.26
N ILE A 191 -11.13 25.10 -24.50
CA ILE A 191 -11.68 23.84 -25.00
C ILE A 191 -13.08 23.67 -24.38
N PRO A 192 -14.13 24.27 -24.98
CA PRO A 192 -15.47 24.33 -24.38
C PRO A 192 -16.12 22.97 -24.10
N ASN A 193 -15.79 21.94 -24.87
CA ASN A 193 -16.31 20.58 -24.78
C ASN A 193 -15.45 19.63 -23.94
N VAL A 194 -14.45 20.13 -23.21
CA VAL A 194 -13.64 19.29 -22.33
C VAL A 194 -14.51 18.63 -21.26
N LYS A 195 -14.30 17.33 -21.07
CA LYS A 195 -14.95 16.51 -20.03
C LYS A 195 -13.94 16.11 -18.96
N VAL A 196 -14.43 15.89 -17.74
CA VAL A 196 -13.64 15.26 -16.67
C VAL A 196 -14.35 13.98 -16.25
N ARG A 197 -13.60 12.91 -16.12
CA ARG A 197 -14.08 11.63 -15.62
C ARG A 197 -13.25 11.22 -14.41
N PHE A 198 -13.93 10.99 -13.29
CA PHE A 198 -13.34 10.41 -12.09
C PHE A 198 -13.73 8.94 -12.00
N VAL A 199 -12.76 8.07 -11.76
CA VAL A 199 -12.95 6.63 -11.58
C VAL A 199 -12.22 6.20 -10.33
N GLY A 200 -12.94 5.67 -9.35
CA GLY A 200 -12.37 5.18 -8.09
C GLY A 200 -13.37 5.15 -6.95
N ASP A 201 -12.86 4.78 -5.78
CA ASP A 201 -13.64 4.65 -4.55
C ASP A 201 -13.90 6.02 -3.90
N THR A 202 -15.11 6.18 -3.36
CA THR A 202 -15.61 7.38 -2.68
C THR A 202 -15.82 7.17 -1.17
N SER A 203 -15.19 6.15 -0.59
CA SER A 203 -15.37 5.79 0.83
C SER A 203 -14.85 6.83 1.81
N PHE A 204 -14.02 7.80 1.37
CA PHE A 204 -13.58 8.93 2.20
C PHE A 204 -14.69 9.99 2.29
N THR A 205 -15.75 9.67 3.03
CA THR A 205 -17.02 10.41 3.02
C THR A 205 -16.92 11.87 3.46
N SER A 206 -16.09 12.19 4.46
CA SER A 206 -15.91 13.56 4.97
C SER A 206 -15.36 14.52 3.91
N TYR A 207 -14.53 14.01 2.99
CA TYR A 207 -13.97 14.80 1.90
C TYR A 207 -14.85 14.80 0.65
N TYR A 208 -15.50 13.68 0.37
CA TYR A 208 -16.39 13.56 -0.80
C TYR A 208 -17.63 14.46 -0.69
N SER A 209 -18.07 14.73 0.54
CA SER A 209 -19.23 15.58 0.84
C SER A 209 -18.91 17.09 0.79
N TYR A 210 -17.65 17.47 0.70
CA TYR A 210 -17.18 18.85 0.60
C TYR A 210 -17.35 19.40 -0.80
#